data_994034f2962b28ba424693b8a7a04c25
#
_entry.id   994034f2962b28ba424693b8a7a04c25
#
_cell.length_a   1.000
_cell.length_b   1.000
_cell.length_c   1.000
_cell.angle_alpha   90.00
_cell.angle_beta   90.00
_cell.angle_gamma   90.00
#
_symmetry.space_group_name_H-M   'P 1'
#
loop_
_entity.id
_entity.type
_entity.pdbx_description
1 polymer ?
#
loop_
_entity_poly.entity_id
_entity_poly.type
_entity_poly.pdbx_seq_one_letter_code
_entity_poly.pdbx_strand_id
1 'polypeptide(L)'
;MDNRRSAQQWQHIGAMDLNSAEYLQGMQPIPVEIICYHCQQSAEKYLKGYLVLKDVEPPKTHDLRVLARMCADINPAFEAIKVNCAKLTIYSVESRYPVGLGLEEQDMRHALTNAREIQSFVLAQVPEMTNEETHKSPTHDGPSL
;
A
#
# COMPACT_ATOMS: atom_id res chain seq x y z
N MET A 1 17.55 -15.65 9.33
CA MET A 1 16.80 -14.38 9.27
C MET A 1 15.39 -14.63 8.79
N ASP A 2 14.44 -14.14 9.55
CA ASP A 2 13.04 -14.39 9.22
C ASP A 2 12.45 -13.24 8.44
N ASN A 3 12.62 -13.27 7.13
CA ASN A 3 12.10 -12.23 6.26
C ASN A 3 10.57 -12.20 6.25
N ARG A 4 9.94 -13.33 6.55
CA ARG A 4 8.50 -13.39 6.57
C ARG A 4 7.90 -12.49 7.65
N ARG A 5 8.48 -12.51 8.85
CA ARG A 5 7.98 -11.66 9.92
C ARG A 5 8.13 -10.18 9.56
N SER A 6 9.28 -9.81 9.03
CA SER A 6 9.50 -8.43 8.63
C SER A 6 8.52 -8.02 7.53
N ALA A 7 8.31 -8.90 6.55
CA ALA A 7 7.38 -8.62 5.48
C ALA A 7 5.94 -8.47 6.01
N GLN A 8 5.57 -9.27 7.00
CA GLN A 8 4.24 -9.15 7.60
C GLN A 8 4.08 -7.82 8.31
N GLN A 9 5.13 -7.30 8.91
CA GLN A 9 5.08 -5.99 9.54
C GLN A 9 4.84 -4.89 8.50
N TRP A 10 5.52 -4.99 7.36
CA TRP A 10 5.28 -4.05 6.27
C TRP A 10 3.83 -4.12 5.80
N GLN A 11 3.30 -5.34 5.66
CA GLN A 11 1.91 -5.51 5.23
C GLN A 11 0.94 -4.94 6.24
N HIS A 12 1.24 -5.13 7.53
CA HIS A 12 0.38 -4.58 8.57
C HIS A 12 0.30 -3.05 8.48
N ILE A 13 1.44 -2.40 8.29
CA ILE A 13 1.46 -0.95 8.18
C ILE A 13 0.73 -0.51 6.92
N GLY A 14 0.94 -1.25 5.82
CA GLY A 14 0.23 -0.95 4.57
C GLY A 14 -1.27 -1.05 4.72
N ALA A 15 -1.73 -2.08 5.44
CA ALA A 15 -3.16 -2.24 5.68
C ALA A 15 -3.70 -1.11 6.54
N MET A 16 -2.94 -0.68 7.55
CA MET A 16 -3.37 0.44 8.39
C MET A 16 -3.50 1.72 7.59
N ASP A 17 -2.55 1.97 6.68
CA ASP A 17 -2.65 3.15 5.82
C ASP A 17 -3.92 3.11 4.98
N LEU A 18 -4.23 1.96 4.39
CA LEU A 18 -5.42 1.87 3.54
C LEU A 18 -6.70 1.98 4.36
N ASN A 19 -6.74 1.32 5.52
CA ASN A 19 -7.89 1.42 6.40
C ASN A 19 -8.10 2.86 6.87
N SER A 20 -7.02 3.57 7.14
CA SER A 20 -7.11 4.98 7.54
C SER A 20 -7.68 5.80 6.39
N ALA A 21 -7.21 5.56 5.18
CA ALA A 21 -7.73 6.27 4.02
C ALA A 21 -9.23 6.06 3.87
N GLU A 22 -9.67 4.81 4.03
CA GLU A 22 -11.09 4.51 3.90
C GLU A 22 -11.91 5.13 5.00
N TYR A 23 -11.40 5.10 6.21
CA TYR A 23 -12.11 5.67 7.35
C TYR A 23 -12.29 7.19 7.21
N LEU A 24 -11.26 7.85 6.70
CA LEU A 24 -11.28 9.31 6.60
C LEU A 24 -12.29 9.84 5.60
N GLN A 25 -12.84 8.98 4.76
CA GLN A 25 -13.89 9.41 3.84
C GLN A 25 -15.13 9.96 4.57
N GLY A 26 -15.33 9.56 5.82
CA GLY A 26 -16.47 10.03 6.61
C GLY A 26 -16.25 11.35 7.31
N MET A 27 -15.03 11.89 7.22
CA MET A 27 -14.72 13.13 7.89
C MET A 27 -15.27 14.32 7.10
N GLN A 28 -15.72 15.38 7.81
CA GLN A 28 -16.25 16.58 7.16
C GLN A 28 -15.45 17.78 7.62
N PRO A 29 -14.84 18.55 6.73
CA PRO A 29 -14.78 18.26 5.27
C PRO A 29 -13.89 17.06 4.98
N ILE A 30 -14.13 16.44 3.83
CA ILE A 30 -13.37 15.26 3.45
C ILE A 30 -11.91 15.66 3.19
N PRO A 31 -10.94 15.04 3.86
CA PRO A 31 -9.53 15.41 3.67
C PRO A 31 -8.94 14.68 2.48
N VAL A 32 -9.29 15.13 1.28
CA VAL A 32 -8.97 14.44 0.04
C VAL A 32 -7.48 14.19 -0.10
N GLU A 33 -6.67 15.20 0.18
CA GLU A 33 -5.22 15.07 -0.02
C GLU A 33 -4.59 14.10 0.95
N ILE A 34 -5.09 14.08 2.19
CA ILE A 34 -4.58 13.15 3.19
C ILE A 34 -4.96 11.72 2.83
N ILE A 35 -6.17 11.53 2.32
CA ILE A 35 -6.61 10.21 1.87
C ILE A 35 -5.72 9.71 0.74
N CYS A 36 -5.46 10.57 -0.25
CA CYS A 36 -4.59 10.19 -1.35
C CYS A 36 -3.17 9.87 -0.87
N TYR A 37 -2.68 10.62 0.10
CA TYR A 37 -1.38 10.35 0.69
C TYR A 37 -1.35 8.96 1.34
N HIS A 38 -2.37 8.63 2.13
CA HIS A 38 -2.41 7.31 2.77
C HIS A 38 -2.49 6.18 1.74
N CYS A 39 -3.18 6.42 0.61
CA CYS A 39 -3.24 5.43 -0.45
C CYS A 39 -1.83 5.18 -1.03
N GLN A 40 -1.09 6.25 -1.25
CA GLN A 40 0.28 6.12 -1.75
C GLN A 40 1.15 5.38 -0.73
N GLN A 41 1.01 5.74 0.55
CA GLN A 41 1.80 5.10 1.59
C GLN A 41 1.47 3.62 1.72
N SER A 42 0.20 3.26 1.58
CA SER A 42 -0.20 1.86 1.62
C SER A 42 0.50 1.07 0.52
N ALA A 43 0.45 1.59 -0.71
CA ALA A 43 1.10 0.92 -1.83
C ALA A 43 2.60 0.78 -1.59
N GLU A 44 3.23 1.83 -1.08
CA GLU A 44 4.66 1.78 -0.81
C GLU A 44 5.00 0.67 0.16
N LYS A 45 4.21 0.53 1.23
CA LYS A 45 4.47 -0.48 2.25
C LYS A 45 4.29 -1.89 1.70
N TYR A 46 3.26 -2.11 0.89
CA TYR A 46 3.06 -3.43 0.30
C TYR A 46 4.19 -3.81 -0.65
N LEU A 47 4.65 -2.86 -1.46
CA LEU A 47 5.74 -3.16 -2.38
C LEU A 47 7.05 -3.43 -1.64
N LYS A 48 7.35 -2.61 -0.63
CA LYS A 48 8.56 -2.81 0.15
C LYS A 48 8.51 -4.12 0.92
N GLY A 49 7.33 -4.49 1.42
CA GLY A 49 7.18 -5.77 2.10
C GLY A 49 7.48 -6.94 1.18
N TYR A 50 7.03 -6.85 -0.08
CA TYR A 50 7.32 -7.92 -1.02
C TYR A 50 8.82 -8.05 -1.27
N LEU A 51 9.51 -6.91 -1.41
CA LEU A 51 10.97 -6.94 -1.60
C LEU A 51 11.67 -7.59 -0.42
N VAL A 52 11.25 -7.21 0.80
CA VAL A 52 11.84 -7.79 2.00
C VAL A 52 11.63 -9.31 2.04
N LEU A 53 10.42 -9.75 1.68
CA LEU A 53 10.12 -11.18 1.65
C LEU A 53 11.06 -11.92 0.71
N LYS A 54 11.43 -11.28 -0.39
CA LYS A 54 12.31 -11.86 -1.39
C LYS A 54 13.79 -11.55 -1.13
N ASP A 55 14.09 -11.11 0.07
CA ASP A 55 15.46 -10.87 0.53
C ASP A 55 16.15 -9.77 -0.27
N VAL A 56 15.39 -8.76 -0.64
CA VAL A 56 15.91 -7.57 -1.31
C VAL A 56 15.63 -6.37 -0.41
N GLU A 57 16.69 -5.65 -0.05
CA GLU A 57 16.50 -4.49 0.81
C GLU A 57 15.82 -3.37 0.02
N PRO A 58 14.68 -2.87 0.51
CA PRO A 58 14.00 -1.79 -0.22
C PRO A 58 14.81 -0.51 -0.15
N PRO A 59 14.91 0.20 -1.27
CA PRO A 59 15.58 1.50 -1.24
C PRO A 59 14.74 2.52 -0.48
N LYS A 60 15.41 3.56 -0.01
CA LYS A 60 14.72 4.63 0.71
C LYS A 60 14.10 5.60 -0.28
N THR A 61 13.18 5.12 -1.06
CA THR A 61 12.48 5.92 -2.04
C THR A 61 10.99 5.87 -1.77
N HIS A 62 10.30 6.94 -2.17
CA HIS A 62 8.84 6.96 -2.15
C HIS A 62 8.28 6.85 -3.56
N ASP A 63 9.13 6.63 -4.55
CA ASP A 63 8.68 6.51 -5.94
C ASP A 63 8.20 5.10 -6.19
N LEU A 64 6.88 4.96 -6.31
CA LEU A 64 6.28 3.65 -6.48
C LEU A 64 6.68 3.00 -7.80
N ARG A 65 7.07 3.80 -8.80
CA ARG A 65 7.48 3.24 -10.08
C ARG A 65 8.78 2.47 -9.94
N VAL A 66 9.70 3.00 -9.12
CA VAL A 66 10.95 2.31 -8.85
C VAL A 66 10.69 1.00 -8.12
N LEU A 67 9.84 1.06 -7.09
CA LEU A 67 9.54 -0.14 -6.30
C LEU A 67 8.82 -1.19 -7.15
N ALA A 68 7.89 -0.77 -7.99
CA ALA A 68 7.17 -1.71 -8.84
C ALA A 68 8.11 -2.38 -9.83
N ARG A 69 9.07 -1.62 -10.37
CA ARG A 69 10.04 -2.21 -11.30
C ARG A 69 10.92 -3.24 -10.60
N MET A 70 11.35 -2.93 -9.39
CA MET A 70 12.16 -3.89 -8.64
C MET A 70 11.38 -5.17 -8.34
N CYS A 71 10.10 -5.03 -7.99
CA CYS A 71 9.27 -6.20 -7.78
C CYS A 71 9.08 -6.99 -9.08
N ALA A 72 8.89 -6.28 -10.20
CA ALA A 72 8.71 -6.95 -11.49
C ALA A 72 9.97 -7.68 -11.94
N ASP A 73 11.15 -7.18 -11.54
CA ASP A 73 12.38 -7.89 -11.85
C ASP A 73 12.43 -9.24 -11.16
N ILE A 74 11.81 -9.36 -9.99
CA ILE A 74 11.75 -10.62 -9.27
C ILE A 74 10.60 -11.48 -9.79
N ASN A 75 9.46 -10.85 -10.03
CA ASN A 75 8.23 -11.55 -10.42
C ASN A 75 7.54 -10.74 -11.49
N PRO A 76 7.67 -11.15 -12.77
CA PRO A 76 7.12 -10.35 -13.87
C PRO A 76 5.62 -10.10 -13.79
N ALA A 77 4.88 -10.86 -12.97
CA ALA A 77 3.46 -10.61 -12.80
C ALA A 77 3.17 -9.20 -12.29
N PHE A 78 4.16 -8.56 -11.64
CA PHE A 78 3.99 -7.20 -11.13
C PHE A 78 3.82 -6.17 -12.23
N GLU A 79 4.07 -6.53 -13.49
CA GLU A 79 3.74 -5.62 -14.58
C GLU A 79 2.26 -5.22 -14.55
N ALA A 80 1.42 -6.09 -14.00
CA ALA A 80 -0.03 -5.84 -13.97
C ALA A 80 -0.41 -4.60 -13.18
N ILE A 81 0.42 -4.16 -12.23
CA ILE A 81 0.06 -3.02 -11.39
C ILE A 81 0.95 -1.80 -11.61
N LYS A 82 1.74 -1.80 -12.68
CA LYS A 82 2.65 -0.67 -12.91
C LYS A 82 1.90 0.64 -13.13
N VAL A 83 0.78 0.57 -13.84
CA VAL A 83 -0.01 1.78 -14.07
C VAL A 83 -0.62 2.29 -12.77
N ASN A 84 -1.13 1.37 -11.95
CA ASN A 84 -1.67 1.77 -10.64
C ASN A 84 -0.61 2.51 -9.82
N CYS A 85 0.61 1.98 -9.81
CA CYS A 85 1.69 2.59 -9.06
C CYS A 85 2.06 3.97 -9.61
N ALA A 86 2.13 4.09 -10.93
CA ALA A 86 2.45 5.38 -11.54
C ALA A 86 1.42 6.43 -11.18
N LYS A 87 0.16 6.04 -11.10
CA LYS A 87 -0.90 7.00 -10.76
C LYS A 87 -0.86 7.43 -9.30
N LEU A 88 -0.43 6.54 -8.41
CA LEU A 88 -0.40 6.86 -6.99
C LEU A 88 0.86 7.59 -6.54
N THR A 89 1.96 7.41 -7.27
CA THR A 89 3.23 7.90 -6.76
C THR A 89 3.29 9.41 -6.60
N ILE A 90 2.41 10.14 -7.28
CA ILE A 90 2.39 11.59 -7.19
C ILE A 90 1.90 12.09 -5.83
N TYR A 91 1.33 11.23 -5.00
CA TYR A 91 0.76 11.64 -3.73
C TYR A 91 1.71 11.42 -2.56
N SER A 92 3.00 11.30 -2.81
CA SER A 92 3.99 11.23 -1.75
C SER A 92 4.02 12.54 -0.95
N VAL A 93 4.70 12.53 0.19
CA VAL A 93 4.67 13.68 1.08
C VAL A 93 5.14 14.95 0.39
N GLU A 94 6.08 14.83 -0.56
CA GLU A 94 6.58 16.00 -1.27
C GLU A 94 5.51 16.66 -2.11
N SER A 95 4.50 15.92 -2.51
CA SER A 95 3.45 16.42 -3.38
C SER A 95 2.40 17.23 -2.64
N ARG A 96 2.43 17.25 -1.31
CA ARG A 96 1.36 17.86 -0.53
C ARG A 96 1.55 19.32 -0.21
N TYR A 97 2.72 19.84 -0.46
CA TYR A 97 3.00 21.20 -0.04
C TYR A 97 2.86 22.22 -1.06
N PRO A 98 2.86 23.38 -0.39
CA PRO A 98 1.83 23.84 0.54
C PRO A 98 0.67 24.33 -0.24
N VAL A 99 0.87 24.45 -1.51
CA VAL A 99 -0.13 24.96 -2.41
C VAL A 99 -1.21 23.96 -2.65
N GLY A 100 -0.93 22.70 -2.41
CA GLY A 100 -1.88 21.65 -2.71
C GLY A 100 -1.90 21.33 -4.20
N LEU A 101 -2.61 20.27 -4.54
CA LEU A 101 -2.66 19.79 -5.90
C LEU A 101 -4.00 20.08 -6.59
N GLY A 102 -4.90 20.79 -5.90
CA GLY A 102 -6.23 21.01 -6.45
C GLY A 102 -7.00 19.73 -6.61
N LEU A 103 -6.82 18.80 -5.70
CA LEU A 103 -7.44 17.48 -5.82
C LEU A 103 -8.93 17.55 -5.51
N GLU A 104 -9.69 16.72 -6.19
CA GLU A 104 -11.12 16.60 -6.01
C GLU A 104 -11.46 15.22 -5.51
N GLU A 105 -12.73 15.03 -5.11
CA GLU A 105 -13.15 13.73 -4.59
C GLU A 105 -12.97 12.61 -5.59
N GLN A 106 -13.07 12.94 -6.89
CA GLN A 106 -12.85 11.93 -7.91
C GLN A 106 -11.41 11.41 -7.87
N ASP A 107 -10.44 12.31 -7.63
CA ASP A 107 -9.05 11.90 -7.50
C ASP A 107 -8.88 10.95 -6.32
N MET A 108 -9.56 11.26 -5.22
CA MET A 108 -9.52 10.41 -4.03
C MET A 108 -10.09 9.03 -4.33
N ARG A 109 -11.22 8.96 -5.02
CA ARG A 109 -11.83 7.68 -5.33
C ARG A 109 -10.94 6.84 -6.22
N HIS A 110 -10.27 7.48 -7.19
CA HIS A 110 -9.32 6.77 -8.04
C HIS A 110 -8.13 6.28 -7.24
N ALA A 111 -7.63 7.10 -6.30
CA ALA A 111 -6.51 6.70 -5.46
C ALA A 111 -6.87 5.49 -4.61
N LEU A 112 -8.07 5.49 -4.03
CA LEU A 112 -8.53 4.36 -3.24
C LEU A 112 -8.61 3.09 -4.08
N THR A 113 -9.17 3.21 -5.29
CA THR A 113 -9.27 2.06 -6.19
C THR A 113 -7.89 1.51 -6.52
N ASN A 114 -6.96 2.40 -6.87
CA ASN A 114 -5.61 1.96 -7.21
C ASN A 114 -4.92 1.30 -6.03
N ALA A 115 -5.08 1.85 -4.84
CA ALA A 115 -4.44 1.28 -3.66
C ALA A 115 -5.02 -0.09 -3.32
N ARG A 116 -6.34 -0.26 -3.46
CA ARG A 116 -6.96 -1.55 -3.21
C ARG A 116 -6.51 -2.60 -4.20
N GLU A 117 -6.36 -2.21 -5.46
CA GLU A 117 -5.90 -3.15 -6.47
C GLU A 117 -4.47 -3.58 -6.22
N ILE A 118 -3.61 -2.64 -5.79
CA ILE A 118 -2.24 -2.99 -5.46
C ILE A 118 -2.22 -3.94 -4.27
N GLN A 119 -2.98 -3.64 -3.22
CA GLN A 119 -3.06 -4.51 -2.06
C GLN A 119 -3.48 -5.92 -2.46
N SER A 120 -4.58 -6.04 -3.21
CA SER A 120 -5.08 -7.35 -3.62
C SER A 120 -4.07 -8.10 -4.45
N PHE A 121 -3.40 -7.39 -5.36
CA PHE A 121 -2.42 -8.04 -6.20
C PHE A 121 -1.25 -8.57 -5.38
N VAL A 122 -0.68 -7.72 -4.52
CA VAL A 122 0.51 -8.12 -3.76
C VAL A 122 0.17 -9.29 -2.84
N LEU A 123 -0.98 -9.24 -2.16
CA LEU A 123 -1.37 -10.33 -1.27
C LEU A 123 -1.56 -11.62 -2.03
N ALA A 124 -2.04 -11.56 -3.26
CA ALA A 124 -2.21 -12.77 -4.08
C ALA A 124 -0.86 -13.40 -4.45
N GLN A 125 0.22 -12.62 -4.40
CA GLN A 125 1.55 -13.13 -4.71
C GLN A 125 2.17 -13.88 -3.54
N VAL A 126 1.58 -13.78 -2.34
CA VAL A 126 2.14 -14.39 -1.14
C VAL A 126 1.04 -15.09 -0.33
N PRO A 127 0.34 -16.04 -0.94
CA PRO A 127 -0.82 -16.64 -0.27
C PRO A 127 -0.45 -17.41 1.00
N GLU A 128 0.75 -17.92 1.09
CA GLU A 128 1.15 -18.65 2.29
C GLU A 128 1.20 -17.73 3.50
N MET A 129 1.71 -16.52 3.31
CA MET A 129 1.72 -15.55 4.40
C MET A 129 0.32 -15.15 4.80
N THR A 130 -0.55 -14.95 3.82
CA THR A 130 -1.92 -14.58 4.07
C THR A 130 -2.62 -15.67 4.86
N ASN A 131 -2.41 -16.92 4.50
CA ASN A 131 -3.00 -18.04 5.22
C ASN A 131 -2.54 -18.10 6.66
N GLU A 132 -1.27 -17.85 6.91
CA GLU A 132 -0.76 -17.84 8.27
C GLU A 132 -1.41 -16.75 9.11
N GLU A 133 -1.56 -15.58 8.52
CA GLU A 133 -2.25 -14.50 9.22
C GLU A 133 -3.67 -14.85 9.53
N THR A 134 -4.34 -15.47 8.58
CA THR A 134 -5.71 -15.88 8.77
C THR A 134 -5.83 -16.86 9.91
N HIS A 135 -4.90 -17.79 10.02
CA HIS A 135 -4.91 -18.73 11.12
C HIS A 135 -4.74 -18.06 12.46
N LYS A 136 -3.93 -17.01 12.51
CA LYS A 136 -3.70 -16.32 13.78
C LYS A 136 -4.85 -15.40 14.16
N SER A 137 -5.49 -14.81 13.16
CA SER A 137 -6.50 -13.80 13.41
C SER A 137 -7.63 -14.23 14.29
N PRO A 138 -8.25 -15.38 14.03
CA PRO A 138 -9.47 -15.72 14.76
C PRO A 138 -9.27 -15.96 16.22
N THR A 139 -8.05 -16.14 16.64
CA THR A 139 -7.85 -16.43 18.05
C THR A 139 -8.11 -15.25 18.92
N HIS A 140 -8.22 -14.10 18.37
CA HIS A 140 -8.44 -12.98 19.09
C HIS A 140 -9.44 -12.09 18.58
N ASP A 141 -9.95 -12.35 18.09
CA ASP A 141 -10.76 -11.68 17.82
C ASP A 141 -11.30 -10.87 18.19
N GLY A 142 -11.28 -10.83 18.28
CA GLY A 142 -11.53 -10.18 18.43
C GLY A 142 -11.81 -9.31 18.60
N PRO A 143 -12.33 -8.93 18.87
CA PRO A 143 -12.80 -7.92 18.77
C PRO A 143 -12.24 -6.90 18.61
N SER A 144 -11.85 -6.99 18.51
CA SER A 144 -11.41 -6.23 18.43
C SER A 144 -11.32 -5.36 18.08
N LEU A 145 -11.49 -5.21 17.97
CA LEU A 145 -11.30 -4.35 17.64
C LEU A 145 -11.48 -3.78 17.49
#